data_9030520ba29752bc4998a8ceff57fd37
#
_entry.id   9030520ba29752bc4998a8ceff57fd37
#
_cell.length_a   1.000
_cell.length_b   1.000
_cell.length_c   1.000
_cell.angle_alpha   90.00
_cell.angle_beta   90.00
_cell.angle_gamma   90.00
#
_symmetry.space_group_name_H-M   'P 1'
#
loop_
_entity.id
_entity.type
_entity.pdbx_description
1 polymer ?
#
loop_
_entity_poly.entity_id
_entity_poly.type
_entity_poly.pdbx_seq_one_letter_code
_entity_poly.pdbx_strand_id
1 'polypeptide(L)'
;MAPLILWLFEFFMPNTHHYPQLIEIFNQCFSDEFNTRLVKGDDEPIYLPADDELPYNRIVFAHGYYASGMHEISHWCIAGAERRKLVDFGYWYCPDGRDAQTQSEFEAVEINPQALEWMFCVAAGFPFNVSCDNLSGDCEPDRIGFQRKVRTRVLELLERGIPTRPARFIQALQSFYNTPPLAAEHFPYPEDL
;
A
#
# COMPACT_ATOMS: atom_id res chain seq x y z
N MET A 1 -20.28 -17.47 -44.45
CA MET A 1 -18.94 -17.04 -44.02
C MET A 1 -19.14 -15.71 -43.28
N ALA A 2 -19.20 -15.69 -41.98
CA ALA A 2 -19.26 -14.49 -41.14
C ALA A 2 -17.94 -14.34 -40.38
N PRO A 3 -17.42 -13.16 -40.21
CA PRO A 3 -16.01 -12.92 -39.89
C PRO A 3 -15.65 -13.20 -38.45
N LEU A 4 -14.56 -13.94 -38.31
CA LEU A 4 -13.85 -14.33 -37.07
C LEU A 4 -13.06 -13.15 -36.43
N ILE A 5 -13.46 -11.90 -36.66
CA ILE A 5 -12.65 -10.71 -36.33
C ILE A 5 -13.12 -10.02 -35.03
N LEU A 6 -14.25 -10.42 -34.45
CA LEU A 6 -14.78 -9.72 -33.26
C LEU A 6 -14.21 -10.21 -31.91
N TRP A 7 -13.40 -11.26 -31.86
CA TRP A 7 -12.86 -11.85 -30.62
C TRP A 7 -11.46 -11.37 -30.23
N LEU A 8 -10.82 -10.53 -31.02
CA LEU A 8 -9.44 -10.07 -30.76
C LEU A 8 -9.36 -8.67 -30.16
N PHE A 9 -10.48 -7.98 -29.94
CA PHE A 9 -10.47 -6.60 -29.41
C PHE A 9 -10.73 -6.49 -27.90
N GLU A 10 -11.08 -7.56 -27.20
CA GLU A 10 -11.28 -7.53 -25.73
C GLU A 10 -9.98 -7.73 -24.91
N PHE A 11 -8.84 -7.94 -25.54
CA PHE A 11 -7.58 -8.27 -24.86
C PHE A 11 -6.62 -7.09 -24.66
N PHE A 12 -7.00 -5.85 -24.97
CA PHE A 12 -6.15 -4.67 -24.79
C PHE A 12 -6.91 -3.46 -24.23
N MET A 13 -7.65 -3.68 -23.15
CA MET A 13 -7.90 -2.55 -22.26
C MET A 13 -6.68 -2.43 -21.33
N PRO A 14 -5.99 -1.26 -21.29
CA PRO A 14 -4.99 -1.08 -20.25
C PRO A 14 -5.71 -1.29 -18.91
N ASN A 15 -5.18 -2.18 -18.08
CA ASN A 15 -5.67 -2.36 -16.70
C ASN A 15 -5.49 -1.02 -15.97
N THR A 16 -6.51 -0.18 -16.07
CA THR A 16 -6.52 1.10 -15.37
C THR A 16 -6.72 0.80 -13.90
N HIS A 17 -5.83 1.33 -13.04
CA HIS A 17 -5.84 1.09 -11.60
C HIS A 17 -6.99 1.84 -10.94
N HIS A 18 -8.16 1.21 -10.88
CA HIS A 18 -9.34 1.76 -10.21
C HIS A 18 -9.48 1.19 -8.81
N TYR A 19 -9.78 2.03 -7.83
CA TYR A 19 -9.92 1.60 -6.44
C TYR A 19 -10.97 0.48 -6.21
N PRO A 20 -12.07 0.32 -6.98
CA PRO A 20 -12.98 -0.81 -6.79
C PRO A 20 -12.28 -2.17 -7.01
N GLN A 21 -11.34 -2.25 -7.95
CA GLN A 21 -10.53 -3.46 -8.16
C GLN A 21 -9.64 -3.75 -6.95
N LEU A 22 -9.01 -2.72 -6.38
CA LEU A 22 -8.19 -2.85 -5.17
C LEU A 22 -9.02 -3.38 -3.99
N ILE A 23 -10.23 -2.84 -3.81
CA ILE A 23 -11.18 -3.30 -2.79
C ILE A 23 -11.51 -4.78 -2.99
N GLU A 24 -11.81 -5.18 -4.22
CA GLU A 24 -12.14 -6.57 -4.55
C GLU A 24 -10.96 -7.50 -4.25
N ILE A 25 -9.75 -7.19 -4.73
CA ILE A 25 -8.54 -7.99 -4.51
C ILE A 25 -8.25 -8.14 -3.01
N PHE A 26 -8.29 -7.03 -2.27
CA PHE A 26 -8.04 -7.06 -0.82
C PHE A 26 -9.07 -7.91 -0.08
N ASN A 27 -10.35 -7.70 -0.36
CA ASN A 27 -11.44 -8.40 0.30
C ASN A 27 -11.43 -9.91 0.01
N GLN A 28 -11.10 -10.32 -1.22
CA GLN A 28 -10.90 -11.73 -1.56
C GLN A 28 -9.76 -12.37 -0.78
N CYS A 29 -8.70 -11.61 -0.49
CA CYS A 29 -7.58 -12.11 0.29
C CYS A 29 -7.87 -12.26 1.78
N PHE A 30 -8.65 -11.34 2.38
CA PHE A 30 -8.59 -11.14 3.83
C PHE A 30 -9.92 -11.04 4.56
N SER A 31 -11.06 -10.85 3.85
CA SER A 31 -12.36 -10.64 4.53
C SER A 31 -12.76 -11.83 5.40
N ASP A 32 -12.57 -13.04 4.94
CA ASP A 32 -13.04 -14.24 5.64
C ASP A 32 -12.14 -14.59 6.84
N GLU A 33 -10.82 -14.54 6.65
CA GLU A 33 -9.86 -14.94 7.69
C GLU A 33 -9.65 -13.87 8.75
N PHE A 34 -9.61 -12.60 8.34
CA PHE A 34 -9.28 -11.48 9.22
C PHE A 34 -10.48 -10.60 9.57
N ASN A 35 -11.66 -10.92 9.05
CA ASN A 35 -12.86 -10.08 9.21
C ASN A 35 -12.57 -8.61 8.90
N THR A 36 -11.75 -8.32 7.89
CA THR A 36 -11.30 -6.96 7.56
C THR A 36 -11.61 -6.65 6.10
N ARG A 37 -12.16 -5.47 5.85
CA ARG A 37 -12.49 -4.98 4.52
C ARG A 37 -11.79 -3.67 4.21
N LEU A 38 -11.40 -3.50 2.96
CA LEU A 38 -10.97 -2.21 2.42
C LEU A 38 -12.19 -1.41 2.01
N VAL A 39 -12.27 -0.14 2.41
CA VAL A 39 -13.43 0.73 2.19
C VAL A 39 -12.96 2.10 1.71
N LYS A 40 -13.60 2.64 0.66
CA LYS A 40 -13.39 4.02 0.25
C LYS A 40 -13.98 4.98 1.27
N GLY A 41 -13.17 5.93 1.74
CA GLY A 41 -13.61 7.11 2.51
C GLY A 41 -13.63 8.38 1.65
N ASP A 42 -14.17 9.44 2.22
CA ASP A 42 -14.19 10.77 1.62
C ASP A 42 -13.26 11.74 2.35
N ASP A 43 -12.79 11.38 3.54
CA ASP A 43 -11.90 12.16 4.41
C ASP A 43 -10.53 11.46 4.57
N GLU A 44 -9.81 11.82 5.63
CA GLU A 44 -8.53 11.23 6.01
C GLU A 44 -8.63 9.71 6.22
N PRO A 45 -7.56 8.97 5.91
CA PRO A 45 -7.53 7.53 6.12
C PRO A 45 -7.69 7.17 7.60
N ILE A 46 -8.37 6.06 7.88
CA ILE A 46 -8.51 5.56 9.25
C ILE A 46 -8.75 4.05 9.26
N TYR A 47 -8.20 3.36 10.26
CA TYR A 47 -8.59 2.00 10.57
C TYR A 47 -9.62 1.99 11.69
N LEU A 48 -10.69 1.23 11.48
CA LEU A 48 -11.79 1.08 12.43
C LEU A 48 -12.00 -0.42 12.73
N PRO A 49 -11.81 -0.87 13.97
CA PRO A 49 -12.23 -2.21 14.39
C PRO A 49 -13.74 -2.42 14.19
N ALA A 50 -14.16 -3.69 14.17
CA ALA A 50 -15.57 -4.06 14.19
C ALA A 50 -16.27 -3.45 15.42
N ASP A 51 -17.49 -2.99 15.23
CA ASP A 51 -18.34 -2.37 16.24
C ASP A 51 -19.78 -2.92 16.18
N ASP A 52 -20.68 -2.37 16.99
CA ASP A 52 -22.08 -2.80 17.05
C ASP A 52 -22.87 -2.48 15.78
N GLU A 53 -22.42 -1.50 14.97
CA GLU A 53 -23.07 -1.11 13.72
C GLU A 53 -22.54 -1.94 12.54
N LEU A 54 -21.23 -2.18 12.51
CA LEU A 54 -20.57 -2.92 11.43
C LEU A 54 -19.71 -4.06 12.01
N PRO A 55 -20.11 -5.32 11.83
CA PRO A 55 -19.49 -6.47 12.48
C PRO A 55 -18.17 -6.90 11.79
N TYR A 56 -17.45 -5.98 11.14
CA TYR A 56 -16.17 -6.21 10.48
C TYR A 56 -15.25 -5.01 10.61
N ASN A 57 -13.94 -5.28 10.63
CA ASN A 57 -12.92 -4.25 10.65
C ASN A 57 -12.83 -3.54 9.29
N ARG A 58 -12.47 -2.26 9.29
CA ARG A 58 -12.41 -1.43 8.09
C ARG A 58 -11.05 -0.74 7.97
N ILE A 59 -10.42 -0.89 6.84
CA ILE A 59 -9.33 -0.03 6.39
C ILE A 59 -9.98 1.00 5.49
N VAL A 60 -10.15 2.22 5.97
CA VAL A 60 -10.75 3.33 5.21
C VAL A 60 -9.62 4.13 4.58
N PHE A 61 -9.60 4.26 3.27
CA PHE A 61 -8.58 5.02 2.54
C PHE A 61 -9.17 6.29 1.92
N ALA A 62 -8.31 7.31 1.76
CA ALA A 62 -8.75 8.65 1.38
C ALA A 62 -9.28 8.73 -0.07
N HIS A 63 -10.41 9.40 -0.25
CA HIS A 63 -10.95 9.92 -1.52
C HIS A 63 -11.05 8.94 -2.71
N GLY A 64 -10.84 7.66 -2.49
CA GLY A 64 -10.75 6.67 -3.57
C GLY A 64 -9.43 6.72 -4.35
N TYR A 65 -8.38 7.31 -3.80
CA TYR A 65 -7.05 7.27 -4.40
C TYR A 65 -6.43 5.88 -4.26
N TYR A 66 -6.04 5.29 -5.38
CA TYR A 66 -5.46 3.96 -5.42
C TYR A 66 -4.19 3.85 -4.57
N ALA A 67 -3.31 4.87 -4.62
CA ALA A 67 -2.10 4.95 -3.81
C ALA A 67 -2.41 4.97 -2.30
N SER A 68 -3.42 5.75 -1.85
CA SER A 68 -3.85 5.75 -0.45
C SER A 68 -4.29 4.36 -0.01
N GLY A 69 -5.07 3.65 -0.83
CA GLY A 69 -5.46 2.27 -0.52
C GLY A 69 -4.27 1.32 -0.37
N MET A 70 -3.26 1.43 -1.24
CA MET A 70 -2.03 0.64 -1.13
C MET A 70 -1.25 0.94 0.15
N HIS A 71 -1.17 2.22 0.51
CA HIS A 71 -0.50 2.68 1.72
C HIS A 71 -1.17 2.12 2.99
N GLU A 72 -2.49 2.29 3.12
CA GLU A 72 -3.24 1.80 4.28
C GLU A 72 -3.21 0.27 4.42
N ILE A 73 -3.24 -0.45 3.29
CA ILE A 73 -3.05 -1.90 3.29
C ILE A 73 -1.67 -2.27 3.82
N SER A 74 -0.63 -1.48 3.51
CA SER A 74 0.73 -1.74 3.97
C SER A 74 0.84 -1.62 5.50
N HIS A 75 0.26 -0.59 6.09
CA HIS A 75 0.14 -0.43 7.54
C HIS A 75 -0.61 -1.61 8.19
N TRP A 76 -1.74 -2.00 7.63
CA TRP A 76 -2.50 -3.14 8.14
C TRP A 76 -1.70 -4.45 8.04
N CYS A 77 -0.93 -4.64 6.99
CA CYS A 77 -0.07 -5.81 6.84
C CYS A 77 1.02 -5.92 7.90
N ILE A 78 1.47 -4.81 8.47
CA ILE A 78 2.49 -4.75 9.51
C ILE A 78 1.86 -4.89 10.90
N ALA A 79 0.66 -4.34 11.09
CA ALA A 79 -0.01 -4.29 12.37
C ALA A 79 -0.20 -5.69 12.99
N GLY A 80 0.31 -5.89 14.20
CA GLY A 80 0.12 -7.09 15.01
C GLY A 80 -1.35 -7.28 15.45
N ALA A 81 -1.69 -8.45 15.96
CA ALA A 81 -3.07 -8.78 16.35
C ALA A 81 -3.63 -7.79 17.38
N GLU A 82 -2.84 -7.40 18.37
CA GLU A 82 -3.29 -6.47 19.41
C GLU A 82 -3.51 -5.05 18.87
N ARG A 83 -2.66 -4.58 17.97
CA ARG A 83 -2.82 -3.26 17.34
C ARG A 83 -4.08 -3.17 16.49
N ARG A 84 -4.45 -4.24 15.79
CA ARG A 84 -5.68 -4.30 15.01
C ARG A 84 -6.98 -4.33 15.83
N LYS A 85 -6.90 -4.28 17.14
CA LYS A 85 -8.05 -4.07 18.04
C LYS A 85 -8.29 -2.60 18.36
N LEU A 86 -7.38 -1.73 17.95
CA LEU A 86 -7.40 -0.29 18.26
C LEU A 86 -7.74 0.50 17.00
N VAL A 87 -8.46 1.60 17.19
CA VAL A 87 -8.67 2.58 16.13
C VAL A 87 -7.32 3.11 15.68
N ASP A 88 -7.16 3.31 14.38
CA ASP A 88 -5.91 3.80 13.75
C ASP A 88 -4.66 2.99 14.17
N PHE A 89 -4.84 1.68 14.39
CA PHE A 89 -3.81 0.75 14.88
C PHE A 89 -3.14 1.15 16.20
N GLY A 90 -3.68 2.16 16.91
CA GLY A 90 -3.08 2.71 18.13
C GLY A 90 -1.78 3.49 17.88
N TYR A 91 -1.54 3.94 16.65
CA TYR A 91 -0.50 4.89 16.35
C TYR A 91 -1.02 6.31 16.53
N TRP A 92 -0.15 7.16 17.08
CA TRP A 92 -0.31 8.59 17.05
C TRP A 92 0.94 9.19 16.39
N TYR A 93 0.77 10.00 15.40
CA TYR A 93 1.85 10.75 14.76
C TYR A 93 1.35 12.14 14.36
N CYS A 94 2.28 13.05 14.15
CA CYS A 94 2.00 14.37 13.62
C CYS A 94 2.01 14.30 12.08
N PRO A 95 0.89 14.45 11.39
CA PRO A 95 0.82 14.26 9.94
C PRO A 95 1.55 15.35 9.17
N ASP A 96 1.64 16.57 9.72
CA ASP A 96 2.31 17.74 9.13
C ASP A 96 2.80 18.69 10.22
N GLY A 97 3.63 19.67 9.87
CA GLY A 97 4.17 20.63 10.83
C GLY A 97 5.24 20.06 11.75
N ARG A 98 5.95 19.01 11.31
CA ARG A 98 6.99 18.33 12.10
C ARG A 98 8.28 19.14 12.15
N ASP A 99 8.92 19.19 13.33
CA ASP A 99 10.31 19.59 13.47
C ASP A 99 11.27 18.47 13.01
N ALA A 100 12.57 18.72 13.01
CA ALA A 100 13.56 17.76 12.53
C ALA A 100 13.56 16.44 13.31
N GLN A 101 13.32 16.47 14.62
CA GLN A 101 13.25 15.25 15.44
C GLN A 101 12.01 14.44 15.12
N THR A 102 10.85 15.08 15.13
CA THR A 102 9.56 14.45 14.82
C THR A 102 9.52 13.93 13.38
N GLN A 103 10.16 14.64 12.43
CA GLN A 103 10.32 14.17 11.05
C GLN A 103 11.16 12.90 10.99
N SER A 104 12.26 12.83 11.73
CA SER A 104 13.10 11.62 11.79
C SER A 104 12.35 10.43 12.42
N GLU A 105 11.56 10.66 13.44
CA GLU A 105 10.72 9.65 14.08
C GLU A 105 9.63 9.15 13.13
N PHE A 106 8.98 10.05 12.41
CA PHE A 106 8.01 9.74 11.36
C PHE A 106 8.65 8.87 10.27
N GLU A 107 9.77 9.30 9.69
CA GLU A 107 10.48 8.53 8.67
C GLU A 107 10.84 7.13 9.15
N ALA A 108 11.29 6.99 10.40
CA ALA A 108 11.69 5.69 10.95
C ALA A 108 10.52 4.70 11.03
N VAL A 109 9.31 5.15 11.35
CA VAL A 109 8.12 4.28 11.37
C VAL A 109 7.54 4.02 9.99
N GLU A 110 7.75 4.93 9.03
CA GLU A 110 7.25 4.86 7.67
C GLU A 110 8.10 4.00 6.71
N ILE A 111 9.37 3.73 7.01
CA ILE A 111 10.24 2.90 6.15
C ILE A 111 9.60 1.55 5.82
N ASN A 112 9.03 0.87 6.80
CA ASN A 112 8.49 -0.47 6.61
C ASN A 112 7.14 -0.48 5.88
N PRO A 113 6.15 0.38 6.22
CA PRO A 113 4.94 0.56 5.43
C PRO A 113 5.24 0.88 3.97
N GLN A 114 6.06 1.90 3.70
CA GLN A 114 6.34 2.33 2.34
C GLN A 114 7.19 1.34 1.54
N ALA A 115 7.99 0.50 2.19
CA ALA A 115 8.65 -0.61 1.52
C ALA A 115 7.62 -1.65 1.01
N LEU A 116 6.62 -1.98 1.82
CA LEU A 116 5.53 -2.87 1.38
C LEU A 116 4.65 -2.21 0.31
N GLU A 117 4.32 -0.94 0.46
CA GLU A 117 3.59 -0.17 -0.54
C GLU A 117 4.31 -0.19 -1.89
N TRP A 118 5.63 0.04 -1.91
CA TRP A 118 6.41 -0.05 -3.14
C TRP A 118 6.33 -1.45 -3.77
N MET A 119 6.45 -2.50 -2.95
CA MET A 119 6.30 -3.87 -3.44
C MET A 119 4.90 -4.14 -4.01
N PHE A 120 3.84 -3.61 -3.40
CA PHE A 120 2.47 -3.71 -3.90
C PHE A 120 2.29 -2.94 -5.20
N CYS A 121 2.85 -1.73 -5.29
CA CYS A 121 2.83 -0.91 -6.50
C CYS A 121 3.49 -1.65 -7.67
N VAL A 122 4.70 -2.20 -7.47
CA VAL A 122 5.38 -3.00 -8.50
C VAL A 122 4.56 -4.25 -8.86
N ALA A 123 4.00 -4.95 -7.88
CA ALA A 123 3.14 -6.11 -8.12
C ALA A 123 1.86 -5.78 -8.89
N ALA A 124 1.38 -4.55 -8.79
CA ALA A 124 0.23 -4.06 -9.55
C ALA A 124 0.62 -3.41 -10.90
N GLY A 125 1.89 -3.14 -11.16
CA GLY A 125 2.31 -2.30 -12.30
C GLY A 125 1.88 -0.84 -12.13
N PHE A 126 1.80 -0.35 -10.89
CA PHE A 126 1.42 1.01 -10.52
C PHE A 126 2.65 1.83 -10.13
N PRO A 127 2.74 3.13 -10.46
CA PRO A 127 3.86 3.96 -10.06
C PRO A 127 3.89 4.16 -8.53
N PHE A 128 5.10 4.13 -7.97
CA PHE A 128 5.33 4.39 -6.56
C PHE A 128 6.06 5.73 -6.37
N ASN A 129 5.65 6.48 -5.36
CA ASN A 129 6.32 7.68 -4.90
C ASN A 129 6.41 7.66 -3.38
N VAL A 130 7.59 7.88 -2.81
CA VAL A 130 7.71 8.02 -1.35
C VAL A 130 6.93 9.23 -0.84
N SER A 131 6.33 9.09 0.32
CA SER A 131 5.61 10.15 1.04
C SER A 131 6.37 10.50 2.32
N CYS A 132 7.07 11.62 2.32
CA CYS A 132 7.77 12.15 3.49
C CYS A 132 7.55 13.66 3.65
N ASP A 133 6.62 14.25 2.89
CA ASP A 133 6.38 15.68 2.84
C ASP A 133 5.98 16.25 4.21
N ASN A 134 6.44 17.46 4.48
CA ASN A 134 6.24 18.20 5.73
C ASN A 134 5.99 19.68 5.36
N LEU A 135 4.83 19.94 4.77
CA LEU A 135 4.52 21.20 4.08
C LEU A 135 4.43 22.41 5.01
N SER A 136 4.03 22.20 6.26
CA SER A 136 3.86 23.24 7.28
C SER A 136 4.96 23.20 8.35
N GLY A 137 5.96 22.32 8.22
CA GLY A 137 7.04 22.17 9.17
C GLY A 137 8.27 23.01 8.85
N ASP A 138 9.12 23.17 9.84
CA ASP A 138 10.38 23.92 9.73
C ASP A 138 11.55 23.09 9.17
N CYS A 139 11.29 21.83 8.82
CA CYS A 139 12.28 20.89 8.32
C CYS A 139 11.94 20.42 6.91
N GLU A 140 12.83 20.65 5.96
CA GLU A 140 12.73 20.09 4.61
C GLU A 140 13.21 18.62 4.64
N PRO A 141 12.35 17.64 4.25
CA PRO A 141 12.71 16.22 4.27
C PRO A 141 13.78 15.87 3.23
N ASP A 142 14.75 15.02 3.60
CA ASP A 142 15.66 14.38 2.64
C ASP A 142 14.93 13.24 1.91
N ARG A 143 14.14 13.58 0.89
CA ARG A 143 13.33 12.65 0.11
C ARG A 143 14.19 11.55 -0.54
N ILE A 144 15.35 11.88 -1.06
CA ILE A 144 16.25 10.90 -1.70
C ILE A 144 16.83 9.94 -0.66
N GLY A 145 17.33 10.47 0.45
CA GLY A 145 17.84 9.66 1.56
C GLY A 145 16.76 8.76 2.17
N PHE A 146 15.54 9.27 2.30
CA PHE A 146 14.41 8.47 2.77
C PHE A 146 14.08 7.34 1.78
N GLN A 147 13.98 7.63 0.48
CA GLN A 147 13.71 6.60 -0.53
C GLN A 147 14.80 5.52 -0.59
N ARG A 148 16.07 5.88 -0.35
CA ARG A 148 17.16 4.88 -0.22
C ARG A 148 16.94 3.95 0.97
N LYS A 149 16.49 4.47 2.12
CA LYS A 149 16.15 3.66 3.29
C LYS A 149 14.98 2.70 2.99
N VAL A 150 13.93 3.21 2.35
CA VAL A 150 12.77 2.41 1.91
C VAL A 150 13.22 1.30 0.94
N ARG A 151 14.03 1.63 -0.06
CA ARG A 151 14.60 0.65 -1.00
C ARG A 151 15.42 -0.44 -0.28
N THR A 152 16.29 -0.04 0.63
CA THR A 152 17.08 -0.99 1.42
C THR A 152 16.16 -1.98 2.13
N ARG A 153 15.06 -1.50 2.71
CA ARG A 153 14.06 -2.35 3.36
C ARG A 153 13.37 -3.30 2.40
N VAL A 154 13.06 -2.87 1.19
CA VAL A 154 12.50 -3.74 0.13
C VAL A 154 13.47 -4.90 -0.15
N LEU A 155 14.76 -4.60 -0.38
CA LEU A 155 15.76 -5.63 -0.67
C LEU A 155 15.94 -6.62 0.48
N GLU A 156 15.91 -6.15 1.73
CA GLU A 156 15.92 -7.04 2.90
C GLU A 156 14.72 -7.98 2.93
N LEU A 157 13.52 -7.49 2.57
CA LEU A 157 12.31 -8.31 2.52
C LEU A 157 12.40 -9.36 1.39
N LEU A 158 12.95 -9.01 0.25
CA LEU A 158 13.17 -9.95 -0.85
C LEU A 158 14.17 -11.05 -0.46
N GLU A 159 15.23 -10.69 0.26
CA GLU A 159 16.29 -11.63 0.67
C GLU A 159 15.83 -12.56 1.82
N ARG A 160 15.21 -11.98 2.86
CA ARG A 160 14.86 -12.71 4.10
C ARG A 160 13.50 -13.39 4.05
N GLY A 161 12.69 -13.05 3.07
CA GLY A 161 11.32 -13.53 2.92
C GLY A 161 10.27 -12.50 3.34
N ILE A 162 9.24 -12.40 2.55
CA ILE A 162 8.11 -11.50 2.76
C ILE A 162 7.13 -12.15 3.74
N PRO A 163 6.64 -11.44 4.78
CA PRO A 163 5.65 -11.99 5.71
C PRO A 163 4.36 -12.45 5.00
N THR A 164 3.62 -13.35 5.62
CA THR A 164 2.49 -14.07 4.98
C THR A 164 1.42 -13.15 4.39
N ARG A 165 0.98 -12.12 5.14
CA ARG A 165 -0.08 -11.20 4.64
C ARG A 165 0.37 -10.40 3.42
N PRO A 166 1.50 -9.68 3.47
CA PRO A 166 2.01 -8.99 2.29
C PRO A 166 2.27 -9.93 1.10
N ALA A 167 2.84 -11.12 1.33
CA ALA A 167 3.11 -12.09 0.27
C ALA A 167 1.83 -12.54 -0.44
N ARG A 168 0.75 -12.82 0.32
CA ARG A 168 -0.57 -13.16 -0.23
C ARG A 168 -1.13 -12.04 -1.10
N PHE A 169 -1.02 -10.80 -0.62
CA PHE A 169 -1.55 -9.65 -1.36
C PHE A 169 -0.74 -9.37 -2.63
N ILE A 170 0.60 -9.45 -2.59
CA ILE A 170 1.49 -9.37 -3.76
C ILE A 170 1.08 -10.41 -4.81
N GLN A 171 0.90 -11.67 -4.41
CA GLN A 171 0.48 -12.72 -5.33
C GLN A 171 -0.88 -12.44 -5.97
N ALA A 172 -1.84 -11.92 -5.22
CA ALA A 172 -3.16 -11.56 -5.73
C ALA A 172 -3.08 -10.40 -6.74
N LEU A 173 -2.29 -9.36 -6.44
CA LEU A 173 -2.03 -8.25 -7.36
C LEU A 173 -1.37 -8.73 -8.65
N GLN A 174 -0.31 -9.53 -8.55
CA GLN A 174 0.39 -10.09 -9.71
C GLN A 174 -0.55 -10.94 -10.58
N SER A 175 -1.38 -11.76 -9.96
CA SER A 175 -2.37 -12.58 -10.68
C SER A 175 -3.42 -11.73 -11.40
N PHE A 176 -3.89 -10.65 -10.76
CA PHE A 176 -4.91 -9.77 -11.34
C PHE A 176 -4.36 -8.91 -12.48
N TYR A 177 -3.19 -8.30 -12.28
CA TYR A 177 -2.57 -7.37 -13.24
C TYR A 177 -1.64 -8.07 -14.24
N ASN A 178 -1.44 -9.39 -14.10
CA ASN A 178 -0.55 -10.18 -14.96
C ASN A 178 0.88 -9.62 -14.98
N THR A 179 1.42 -9.27 -13.81
CA THR A 179 2.78 -8.78 -13.63
C THR A 179 3.74 -9.91 -13.24
N PRO A 180 5.05 -9.78 -13.53
CA PRO A 180 6.03 -10.80 -13.18
C PRO A 180 6.29 -10.86 -11.66
N PRO A 181 6.91 -11.95 -11.16
CA PRO A 181 7.42 -12.02 -9.78
C PRO A 181 8.34 -10.85 -9.46
N LEU A 182 8.30 -10.39 -8.20
CA LEU A 182 9.17 -9.30 -7.75
C LEU A 182 10.64 -9.72 -7.80
N ALA A 183 11.48 -8.81 -8.29
CA ALA A 183 12.93 -8.96 -8.34
C ALA A 183 13.60 -7.62 -8.01
N ALA A 184 14.87 -7.65 -7.59
CA ALA A 184 15.59 -6.46 -7.13
C ALA A 184 15.69 -5.35 -8.19
N GLU A 185 15.75 -5.70 -9.47
CA GLU A 185 15.80 -4.77 -10.60
C GLU A 185 14.51 -3.94 -10.77
N HIS A 186 13.41 -4.36 -10.19
CA HIS A 186 12.15 -3.61 -10.21
C HIS A 186 12.15 -2.42 -9.23
N PHE A 187 13.18 -2.28 -8.41
CA PHE A 187 13.33 -1.25 -7.39
C PHE A 187 14.59 -0.44 -7.67
N PRO A 188 14.58 0.50 -8.64
CA PRO A 188 15.75 1.28 -9.01
C PRO A 188 16.23 2.18 -7.88
N TYR A 189 17.45 2.67 -8.00
CA TYR A 189 17.94 3.72 -7.09
C TYR A 189 17.20 5.03 -7.37
N PRO A 190 17.00 5.89 -6.36
CA PRO A 190 16.34 7.19 -6.55
C PRO A 190 17.03 8.09 -7.58
N GLU A 191 18.35 7.92 -7.74
CA GLU A 191 19.16 8.67 -8.70
C GLU A 191 18.96 8.20 -10.15
N ASP A 192 18.35 7.05 -10.36
CA ASP A 192 18.11 6.46 -11.68
C ASP A 192 16.67 6.73 -12.17
N LEU A 193 15.87 7.47 -11.36
CA LEU A 193 14.50 7.87 -11.66
C LEU A 193 14.45 9.30 -12.19
#